data_dd6db5ebe209bfadb3f8c77e5e860d9c
#
_entry.id   dd6db5ebe209bfadb3f8c77e5e860d9c
#
_cell.length_a   1.000
_cell.length_b   1.000
_cell.length_c   1.000
_cell.angle_alpha   90.00
_cell.angle_beta   90.00
_cell.angle_gamma   90.00
#
_symmetry.space_group_name_H-M   'P 1'
#
loop_
_entity.id
_entity.type
_entity.pdbx_description
1 polymer ?
#
loop_
_entity_poly.entity_id
_entity_poly.type
_entity_poly.pdbx_seq_one_letter_code
_entity_poly.pdbx_strand_id
1 'polypeptide(L)'
;MRTLAFLVLLAVAVHTTAQNTGTPIYIPADAGDSTRILTPPPGPAPRINGPTVFGVRPGHPIVYTIPATGTRPIEFSVTGLPAGVHFDKNTGRFSGSISTPGEYLLTLHARNNAGRTEKRFRLIAGEKIALTPPMGWNSWNIYASKITQELVAANSRAMATSGLIDHGWSYMNIDDCWQGARGGAFHGILPDSTIFPDMQGLCNEVHSLGLRIGIYSTPWVESYGHHIGGSATNPQGLFERTKENIPRNKKQLPYAIGPYSFLQNDVSQFTAWGFDYLKYDWNPIELPDVKAMYEALRNSSRDEVLSLSNSAPFDGVADWARWSNCWRTGGDIRDNWKSLKSRLFTQDKWAPYAGSGHWNDPDMMIVGYVGWGKGARPSMLTPDEQYTHVSAWCLMSVPLLLGCDLTRLDTFTLGLLTNDEVLALDQDALGKQATVISRQGDAGVMAKDLEDGRKAAGLFYPGDSSATQPVTVRWSDLGITGGYIVRDLWRQKDIGIFDHEFTALVRRHGVVLVTLRPADTKSR
;
A
#
# COMPACT_ATOMS: atom_id res chain seq x y z
N MET A 1 -86.86 -36.65 28.93
CA MET A 1 -85.50 -36.74 28.35
C MET A 1 -85.16 -35.37 27.75
N ARG A 2 -84.32 -34.59 28.40
CA ARG A 2 -83.94 -33.26 27.93
C ARG A 2 -82.45 -33.34 27.50
N THR A 3 -82.22 -33.11 26.21
CA THR A 3 -80.88 -33.10 25.60
C THR A 3 -80.28 -31.73 25.77
N LEU A 4 -79.13 -31.65 26.49
CA LEU A 4 -78.30 -30.43 26.64
C LEU A 4 -77.33 -30.37 25.46
N ALA A 5 -77.37 -29.27 24.69
CA ALA A 5 -76.40 -28.96 23.66
C ALA A 5 -75.32 -28.09 24.28
N PHE A 6 -74.08 -28.57 24.23
CA PHE A 6 -72.89 -27.78 24.60
C PHE A 6 -72.38 -26.95 23.41
N LEU A 7 -72.35 -25.62 23.54
CA LEU A 7 -71.75 -24.70 22.59
C LEU A 7 -70.27 -24.53 22.99
N VAL A 8 -69.37 -24.99 22.14
CA VAL A 8 -67.96 -24.73 22.30
C VAL A 8 -67.60 -23.45 21.55
N LEU A 9 -67.29 -22.39 22.28
CA LEU A 9 -66.72 -21.16 21.71
C LEU A 9 -65.22 -21.39 21.45
N LEU A 10 -64.80 -21.42 20.19
CA LEU A 10 -63.42 -21.36 19.79
C LEU A 10 -62.97 -19.89 19.83
N ALA A 11 -62.14 -19.52 20.81
CA ALA A 11 -61.44 -18.24 20.82
C ALA A 11 -60.22 -18.34 19.90
N VAL A 12 -60.27 -17.69 18.74
CA VAL A 12 -59.11 -17.52 17.86
C VAL A 12 -58.23 -16.41 18.45
N ALA A 13 -57.14 -16.78 19.08
CA ALA A 13 -56.13 -15.83 19.50
C ALA A 13 -55.34 -15.39 18.24
N VAL A 14 -55.60 -14.18 17.78
CA VAL A 14 -54.75 -13.52 16.74
C VAL A 14 -53.45 -13.10 17.41
N HIS A 15 -52.42 -13.89 17.23
CA HIS A 15 -51.06 -13.48 17.57
C HIS A 15 -50.60 -12.48 16.49
N THR A 16 -50.71 -11.20 16.76
CA THR A 16 -49.95 -10.16 16.03
C THR A 16 -48.49 -10.26 16.42
N THR A 17 -47.70 -10.96 15.62
CA THR A 17 -46.25 -10.83 15.68
C THR A 17 -45.91 -9.42 15.23
N ALA A 18 -45.49 -8.57 16.14
CA ALA A 18 -44.87 -7.30 15.81
C ALA A 18 -43.65 -7.63 14.95
N GLN A 19 -43.72 -7.35 13.65
CA GLN A 19 -42.52 -7.37 12.81
C GLN A 19 -41.58 -6.30 13.34
N ASN A 20 -40.42 -6.74 13.82
CA ASN A 20 -39.35 -5.88 14.21
C ASN A 20 -38.85 -5.22 12.92
N THR A 21 -39.29 -4.00 12.61
CA THR A 21 -39.01 -3.24 11.39
C THR A 21 -37.60 -2.59 11.42
N GLY A 22 -36.74 -3.01 12.34
CA GLY A 22 -35.34 -2.55 12.38
C GLY A 22 -34.51 -3.20 11.28
N THR A 23 -33.70 -2.40 10.60
CA THR A 23 -32.67 -2.89 9.67
C THR A 23 -31.82 -3.96 10.37
N PRO A 24 -31.62 -5.16 9.76
CA PRO A 24 -30.86 -6.22 10.40
C PRO A 24 -29.40 -5.78 10.63
N ILE A 25 -28.92 -5.96 11.86
CA ILE A 25 -27.53 -5.64 12.23
C ILE A 25 -26.65 -6.82 11.84
N TYR A 26 -25.62 -6.57 11.03
CA TYR A 26 -24.62 -7.57 10.68
C TYR A 26 -23.69 -7.84 11.88
N ILE A 27 -23.64 -9.08 12.30
CA ILE A 27 -22.73 -9.58 13.33
C ILE A 27 -21.75 -10.51 12.62
N PRO A 28 -20.48 -10.15 12.48
CA PRO A 28 -19.48 -11.04 11.90
C PRO A 28 -19.43 -12.38 12.63
N ALA A 29 -19.39 -13.49 11.91
CA ALA A 29 -19.47 -14.84 12.47
C ALA A 29 -18.36 -15.16 13.50
N ASP A 30 -17.25 -14.45 13.46
CA ASP A 30 -16.09 -14.56 14.34
C ASP A 30 -15.87 -13.31 15.22
N ALA A 31 -16.94 -12.55 15.48
CA ALA A 31 -16.88 -11.30 16.24
C ALA A 31 -16.31 -11.45 17.66
N GLY A 32 -16.26 -12.65 18.20
CA GLY A 32 -15.65 -12.96 19.53
C GLY A 32 -14.20 -13.46 19.45
N ASP A 33 -13.66 -13.72 18.25
CA ASP A 33 -12.33 -14.33 18.08
C ASP A 33 -11.40 -13.40 17.27
N SER A 34 -10.60 -12.62 17.99
CA SER A 34 -9.67 -11.65 17.40
C SER A 34 -8.41 -12.28 16.81
N THR A 35 -8.17 -13.57 17.03
CA THR A 35 -6.99 -14.27 16.52
C THR A 35 -7.29 -15.01 15.21
N ARG A 36 -8.55 -15.10 14.83
CA ARG A 36 -8.97 -15.84 13.65
C ARG A 36 -8.55 -15.14 12.36
N ILE A 37 -7.98 -15.92 11.44
CA ILE A 37 -7.66 -15.46 10.08
C ILE A 37 -8.95 -15.33 9.31
N LEU A 38 -9.26 -14.10 8.83
CA LEU A 38 -10.51 -13.81 8.13
C LEU A 38 -10.41 -14.09 6.63
N THR A 39 -9.22 -13.93 6.05
CA THR A 39 -8.97 -14.14 4.62
C THR A 39 -9.07 -15.61 4.26
N PRO A 40 -9.99 -16.01 3.35
CA PRO A 40 -10.04 -17.38 2.88
C PRO A 40 -8.81 -17.69 2.02
N PRO A 41 -8.33 -18.95 1.98
CA PRO A 41 -7.26 -19.35 1.10
C PRO A 41 -7.66 -19.18 -0.37
N PRO A 42 -6.70 -18.87 -1.28
CA PRO A 42 -6.99 -18.77 -2.70
C PRO A 42 -7.47 -20.11 -3.28
N GLY A 43 -8.38 -20.04 -4.25
CA GLY A 43 -8.86 -21.22 -4.97
C GLY A 43 -7.79 -21.82 -5.88
N PRO A 44 -7.99 -23.09 -6.39
CA PRO A 44 -7.03 -23.75 -7.27
C PRO A 44 -6.99 -23.15 -8.70
N ALA A 45 -8.10 -22.58 -9.20
CA ALA A 45 -8.13 -21.90 -10.49
C ALA A 45 -7.32 -20.59 -10.44
N PRO A 46 -6.68 -20.17 -11.55
CA PRO A 46 -5.89 -18.94 -11.54
C PRO A 46 -6.78 -17.71 -11.39
N ARG A 47 -6.29 -16.73 -10.62
CA ARG A 47 -6.87 -15.40 -10.47
C ARG A 47 -5.76 -14.37 -10.70
N ILE A 48 -5.97 -13.43 -11.63
CA ILE A 48 -5.04 -12.31 -11.86
C ILE A 48 -5.41 -11.18 -10.89
N ASN A 49 -4.49 -10.86 -9.99
CA ASN A 49 -4.62 -9.87 -8.93
C ASN A 49 -4.02 -8.51 -9.34
N GLY A 50 -3.80 -7.59 -8.39
CA GLY A 50 -3.15 -6.30 -8.60
C GLY A 50 -3.96 -5.31 -9.44
N PRO A 51 -3.31 -4.22 -9.91
CA PRO A 51 -3.97 -3.12 -10.59
C PRO A 51 -4.47 -3.48 -12.00
N THR A 52 -5.33 -2.63 -12.55
CA THR A 52 -5.79 -2.65 -13.95
C THR A 52 -4.98 -1.72 -14.86
N VAL A 53 -3.99 -1.01 -14.30
CA VAL A 53 -3.21 0.01 -15.00
C VAL A 53 -1.75 0.00 -14.54
N PHE A 54 -0.83 0.28 -15.47
CA PHE A 54 0.59 0.48 -15.19
C PHE A 54 1.13 1.63 -16.04
N GLY A 55 1.93 2.51 -15.45
CA GLY A 55 2.56 3.64 -16.12
C GLY A 55 4.07 3.45 -16.28
N VAL A 56 4.58 3.86 -17.44
CA VAL A 56 6.01 3.90 -17.76
C VAL A 56 6.28 5.10 -18.65
N ARG A 57 7.45 5.75 -18.50
CA ARG A 57 7.85 6.81 -19.42
C ARG A 57 8.31 6.23 -20.76
N PRO A 58 8.05 6.91 -21.89
CA PRO A 58 8.48 6.45 -23.20
C PRO A 58 9.99 6.22 -23.26
N GLY A 59 10.40 5.06 -23.77
CA GLY A 59 11.80 4.63 -23.89
C GLY A 59 12.41 4.03 -22.61
N HIS A 60 11.72 4.12 -21.46
CA HIS A 60 12.21 3.57 -20.21
C HIS A 60 11.91 2.08 -20.06
N PRO A 61 12.75 1.34 -19.29
CA PRO A 61 12.54 -0.09 -19.08
C PRO A 61 11.22 -0.38 -18.33
N ILE A 62 10.48 -1.37 -18.81
CA ILE A 62 9.30 -1.89 -18.13
C ILE A 62 9.74 -2.96 -17.14
N VAL A 63 9.39 -2.78 -15.87
CA VAL A 63 9.57 -3.78 -14.80
C VAL A 63 8.20 -4.06 -14.19
N TYR A 64 7.51 -5.06 -14.72
CA TYR A 64 6.18 -5.47 -14.25
C TYR A 64 6.02 -6.99 -14.33
N THR A 65 5.47 -7.58 -13.27
CA THR A 65 5.12 -9.00 -13.20
C THR A 65 3.62 -9.13 -12.99
N ILE A 66 2.93 -9.98 -13.74
CA ILE A 66 1.50 -10.26 -13.53
C ILE A 66 1.34 -10.97 -12.18
N PRO A 67 0.71 -10.34 -11.17
CA PRO A 67 0.42 -11.03 -9.93
C PRO A 67 -0.75 -12.01 -10.16
N ALA A 68 -0.53 -13.29 -9.84
CA ALA A 68 -1.59 -14.28 -9.99
C ALA A 68 -1.50 -15.40 -8.95
N THR A 69 -2.60 -15.67 -8.30
CA THR A 69 -2.80 -16.80 -7.40
C THR A 69 -3.42 -17.99 -8.14
N GLY A 70 -3.29 -19.19 -7.57
CA GLY A 70 -3.81 -20.45 -8.10
C GLY A 70 -2.77 -21.57 -8.00
N THR A 71 -3.20 -22.80 -8.26
CA THR A 71 -2.29 -23.96 -8.24
C THR A 71 -1.25 -23.83 -9.36
N ARG A 72 0.02 -23.87 -9.01
CA ARG A 72 1.13 -23.85 -9.98
C ARG A 72 1.35 -25.21 -10.64
N PRO A 73 1.86 -25.28 -11.91
CA PRO A 73 2.29 -24.16 -12.72
C PRO A 73 1.13 -23.37 -13.31
N ILE A 74 1.30 -22.03 -13.45
CA ILE A 74 0.40 -21.14 -14.17
C ILE A 74 1.12 -20.71 -15.45
N GLU A 75 0.44 -20.83 -16.58
CA GLU A 75 0.92 -20.31 -17.87
C GLU A 75 0.21 -19.01 -18.18
N PHE A 76 1.00 -18.01 -18.57
CA PHE A 76 0.51 -16.68 -18.90
C PHE A 76 0.54 -16.39 -20.38
N SER A 77 -0.35 -15.53 -20.86
CA SER A 77 -0.27 -14.92 -22.19
C SER A 77 -0.86 -13.52 -22.19
N VAL A 78 -0.49 -12.71 -23.15
CA VAL A 78 -0.95 -11.32 -23.29
C VAL A 78 -1.36 -11.09 -24.74
N THR A 79 -2.53 -10.47 -24.95
CA THR A 79 -2.97 -9.96 -26.24
C THR A 79 -2.87 -8.44 -26.27
N GLY A 80 -2.56 -7.86 -27.43
CA GLY A 80 -2.41 -6.42 -27.60
C GLY A 80 -1.03 -5.87 -27.19
N LEU A 81 -0.01 -6.72 -27.06
CA LEU A 81 1.33 -6.33 -26.64
C LEU A 81 1.95 -5.32 -27.65
N PRO A 82 2.38 -4.11 -27.20
CA PRO A 82 2.97 -3.12 -28.09
C PRO A 82 4.38 -3.49 -28.54
N ALA A 83 4.82 -2.93 -29.66
CA ALA A 83 6.17 -3.10 -30.17
C ALA A 83 7.23 -2.64 -29.13
N GLY A 84 8.32 -3.39 -29.03
CA GLY A 84 9.41 -3.14 -28.07
C GLY A 84 9.18 -3.73 -26.69
N VAL A 85 8.00 -4.26 -26.40
CA VAL A 85 7.70 -4.96 -25.14
C VAL A 85 7.83 -6.47 -25.33
N HIS A 86 8.54 -7.11 -24.43
CA HIS A 86 8.71 -8.56 -24.35
C HIS A 86 7.95 -9.12 -23.17
N PHE A 87 7.50 -10.36 -23.29
CA PHE A 87 6.72 -11.04 -22.27
C PHE A 87 7.17 -12.50 -22.09
N ASP A 88 7.46 -12.89 -20.86
CA ASP A 88 7.77 -14.27 -20.50
C ASP A 88 6.52 -15.00 -20.01
N LYS A 89 6.05 -15.97 -20.78
CA LYS A 89 4.85 -16.74 -20.49
C LYS A 89 4.91 -17.64 -19.24
N ASN A 90 6.12 -17.97 -18.77
CA ASN A 90 6.30 -18.86 -17.61
C ASN A 90 6.33 -18.07 -16.31
N THR A 91 6.84 -16.85 -16.34
CA THR A 91 7.00 -16.00 -15.16
C THR A 91 5.98 -14.87 -15.11
N GLY A 92 5.28 -14.57 -16.20
CA GLY A 92 4.34 -13.45 -16.28
C GLY A 92 5.01 -12.08 -16.32
N ARG A 93 6.31 -12.00 -16.67
CA ARG A 93 7.11 -10.78 -16.64
C ARG A 93 7.10 -10.03 -17.95
N PHE A 94 6.96 -8.71 -17.85
CA PHE A 94 7.18 -7.77 -18.93
C PHE A 94 8.59 -7.21 -18.85
N SER A 95 9.19 -6.96 -20.02
CA SER A 95 10.49 -6.30 -20.17
C SER A 95 10.53 -5.53 -21.49
N GLY A 96 11.66 -4.84 -21.76
CA GLY A 96 11.77 -3.96 -22.91
C GLY A 96 11.23 -2.56 -22.61
N SER A 97 10.86 -1.80 -23.64
CA SER A 97 10.38 -0.41 -23.51
C SER A 97 9.40 -0.05 -24.62
N ILE A 98 8.62 1.00 -24.39
CA ILE A 98 7.70 1.60 -25.37
C ILE A 98 8.23 2.99 -25.72
N SER A 99 8.59 3.23 -26.97
CA SER A 99 9.09 4.54 -27.41
C SER A 99 7.97 5.55 -27.75
N THR A 100 6.79 5.06 -28.14
CA THR A 100 5.67 5.91 -28.57
C THR A 100 4.74 6.16 -27.38
N PRO A 101 4.49 7.44 -26.99
CA PRO A 101 3.49 7.77 -25.98
C PRO A 101 2.09 7.29 -26.39
N GLY A 102 1.31 6.78 -25.44
CA GLY A 102 -0.06 6.32 -25.68
C GLY A 102 -0.59 5.39 -24.58
N GLU A 103 -1.87 5.08 -24.68
CA GLU A 103 -2.52 4.06 -23.87
C GLU A 103 -2.68 2.78 -24.71
N TYR A 104 -2.17 1.68 -24.21
CA TYR A 104 -2.20 0.36 -24.83
C TYR A 104 -3.12 -0.55 -24.04
N LEU A 105 -4.21 -0.97 -24.67
CA LEU A 105 -5.19 -1.87 -24.06
C LEU A 105 -4.75 -3.32 -24.26
N LEU A 106 -4.39 -3.97 -23.16
CA LEU A 106 -3.97 -5.36 -23.14
C LEU A 106 -5.06 -6.23 -22.52
N THR A 107 -5.07 -7.51 -22.88
CA THR A 107 -5.76 -8.54 -22.09
C THR A 107 -4.71 -9.51 -21.56
N LEU A 108 -4.61 -9.58 -20.26
CA LEU A 108 -3.77 -10.54 -19.54
C LEU A 108 -4.56 -11.85 -19.38
N HIS A 109 -3.91 -12.98 -19.64
CA HIS A 109 -4.51 -14.30 -19.48
C HIS A 109 -3.64 -15.15 -18.56
N ALA A 110 -4.27 -15.97 -17.71
CA ALA A 110 -3.61 -16.96 -16.89
C ALA A 110 -4.40 -18.28 -16.94
N ARG A 111 -3.71 -19.42 -17.07
CA ARG A 111 -4.31 -20.75 -17.09
C ARG A 111 -3.51 -21.76 -16.30
N ASN A 112 -4.20 -22.75 -15.74
CA ASN A 112 -3.63 -23.96 -15.14
C ASN A 112 -4.60 -25.13 -15.33
N ASN A 113 -4.32 -26.28 -14.72
CA ASN A 113 -5.17 -27.48 -14.83
C ASN A 113 -6.57 -27.30 -14.21
N ALA A 114 -6.78 -26.32 -13.31
CA ALA A 114 -8.05 -26.06 -12.63
C ALA A 114 -8.93 -25.02 -13.35
N GLY A 115 -8.37 -24.28 -14.34
CA GLY A 115 -9.15 -23.29 -15.06
C GLY A 115 -8.33 -22.22 -15.77
N ARG A 116 -9.04 -21.18 -16.20
CA ARG A 116 -8.47 -20.00 -16.85
C ARG A 116 -9.14 -18.73 -16.37
N THR A 117 -8.42 -17.61 -16.46
CA THR A 117 -8.94 -16.26 -16.17
C THR A 117 -8.32 -15.26 -17.14
N GLU A 118 -9.00 -14.13 -17.29
CA GLU A 118 -8.48 -12.98 -18.02
C GLU A 118 -8.74 -11.68 -17.28
N LYS A 119 -7.94 -10.65 -17.57
CA LYS A 119 -8.06 -9.32 -16.99
C LYS A 119 -7.69 -8.26 -18.03
N ARG A 120 -8.55 -7.25 -18.21
CA ARG A 120 -8.23 -6.05 -18.98
C ARG A 120 -7.16 -5.25 -18.24
N PHE A 121 -6.21 -4.72 -18.98
CA PHE A 121 -5.07 -4.01 -18.43
C PHE A 121 -4.67 -2.85 -19.34
N ARG A 122 -4.43 -1.69 -18.76
CA ARG A 122 -3.98 -0.48 -19.46
C ARG A 122 -2.51 -0.26 -19.20
N LEU A 123 -1.68 -0.39 -20.22
CA LEU A 123 -0.28 -0.03 -20.15
C LEU A 123 -0.13 1.37 -20.76
N ILE A 124 0.24 2.34 -19.94
CA ILE A 124 0.30 3.76 -20.31
C ILE A 124 1.75 4.19 -20.45
N ALA A 125 2.17 4.48 -21.69
CA ALA A 125 3.45 5.13 -21.98
C ALA A 125 3.25 6.64 -21.95
N GLY A 126 3.67 7.32 -20.86
CA GLY A 126 3.41 8.74 -20.66
C GLY A 126 4.22 9.35 -19.52
N GLU A 127 3.89 10.57 -19.15
CA GLU A 127 4.63 11.33 -18.17
C GLU A 127 4.49 10.82 -16.72
N LYS A 128 3.40 10.13 -16.42
CA LYS A 128 3.09 9.65 -15.07
C LYS A 128 3.50 8.20 -14.87
N ILE A 129 4.17 7.95 -13.78
CA ILE A 129 4.48 6.62 -13.24
C ILE A 129 3.74 6.40 -11.91
N ALA A 130 3.85 5.22 -11.31
CA ALA A 130 3.16 4.89 -10.06
C ALA A 130 1.65 5.22 -10.14
N LEU A 131 0.97 4.74 -11.19
CA LEU A 131 -0.44 5.03 -11.44
C LEU A 131 -1.38 4.43 -10.40
N THR A 132 -0.89 3.50 -9.59
CA THR A 132 -1.47 3.04 -8.32
C THR A 132 -0.41 3.18 -7.22
N PRO A 133 -0.80 3.19 -5.93
CA PRO A 133 0.16 3.33 -4.84
C PRO A 133 1.23 2.22 -4.89
N PRO A 134 2.50 2.52 -4.60
CA PRO A 134 3.54 1.50 -4.48
C PRO A 134 3.22 0.50 -3.36
N MET A 135 3.37 -0.81 -3.66
CA MET A 135 3.28 -1.89 -2.68
C MET A 135 4.63 -2.58 -2.55
N GLY A 136 5.14 -2.69 -1.33
CA GLY A 136 6.45 -3.28 -1.11
C GLY A 136 6.87 -3.35 0.34
N TRP A 137 8.17 -3.29 0.55
CA TRP A 137 8.85 -3.41 1.83
C TRP A 137 9.89 -2.30 2.00
N ASN A 138 10.17 -1.91 3.23
CA ASN A 138 11.25 -1.00 3.58
C ASN A 138 11.98 -1.53 4.82
N SER A 139 13.29 -1.43 4.83
CA SER A 139 14.16 -2.06 5.82
C SER A 139 14.16 -1.41 7.21
N TRP A 140 13.66 -0.16 7.35
CA TRP A 140 13.88 0.64 8.56
C TRP A 140 13.24 0.06 9.83
N ASN A 141 11.96 -0.26 9.77
CA ASN A 141 11.20 -0.64 10.97
C ASN A 141 11.57 -2.03 11.50
N ILE A 142 12.32 -2.81 10.76
CA ILE A 142 12.87 -4.08 11.25
C ILE A 142 14.37 -3.97 11.57
N TYR A 143 15.19 -3.47 10.66
CA TYR A 143 16.65 -3.54 10.80
C TYR A 143 17.30 -2.22 11.22
N ALA A 144 16.69 -1.07 10.94
CA ALA A 144 17.28 0.26 11.13
C ALA A 144 18.72 0.30 10.59
N SER A 145 19.70 0.74 11.39
CA SER A 145 21.11 0.83 11.00
C SER A 145 21.85 -0.52 10.89
N LYS A 146 21.14 -1.65 11.08
CA LYS A 146 21.73 -3.00 10.96
C LYS A 146 21.44 -3.67 9.63
N ILE A 147 20.96 -2.92 8.66
CA ILE A 147 20.68 -3.43 7.31
C ILE A 147 21.97 -3.88 6.62
N THR A 148 21.90 -4.97 5.87
CA THR A 148 22.99 -5.49 5.04
C THR A 148 22.44 -5.99 3.72
N GLN A 149 23.31 -6.16 2.71
CA GLN A 149 22.96 -6.74 1.42
C GLN A 149 22.24 -8.10 1.57
N GLU A 150 22.78 -8.99 2.43
CA GLU A 150 22.19 -10.31 2.64
C GLU A 150 20.78 -10.22 3.24
N LEU A 151 20.52 -9.29 4.17
CA LEU A 151 19.18 -9.09 4.72
C LEU A 151 18.19 -8.59 3.66
N VAL A 152 18.62 -7.69 2.76
CA VAL A 152 17.78 -7.25 1.63
C VAL A 152 17.50 -8.41 0.69
N ALA A 153 18.53 -9.17 0.29
CA ALA A 153 18.39 -10.33 -0.58
C ALA A 153 17.48 -11.41 0.03
N ALA A 154 17.64 -11.71 1.34
CA ALA A 154 16.80 -12.67 2.04
C ALA A 154 15.33 -12.25 2.08
N ASN A 155 15.03 -10.97 2.39
CA ASN A 155 13.66 -10.45 2.36
C ASN A 155 13.09 -10.41 0.93
N SER A 156 13.92 -10.15 -0.10
CA SER A 156 13.49 -10.19 -1.50
C SER A 156 13.12 -11.62 -1.93
N ARG A 157 13.94 -12.60 -1.57
CA ARG A 157 13.61 -14.01 -1.79
C ARG A 157 12.33 -14.42 -1.04
N ALA A 158 12.17 -13.96 0.21
CA ALA A 158 10.96 -14.21 1.00
C ALA A 158 9.71 -13.56 0.37
N MET A 159 9.79 -12.32 -0.15
CA MET A 159 8.71 -11.67 -0.90
C MET A 159 8.23 -12.54 -2.06
N ALA A 160 9.17 -13.12 -2.82
CA ALA A 160 8.84 -13.96 -3.96
C ALA A 160 8.33 -15.36 -3.56
N THR A 161 8.89 -15.98 -2.51
CA THR A 161 8.59 -17.38 -2.14
C THR A 161 7.41 -17.53 -1.18
N SER A 162 7.07 -16.50 -0.40
CA SER A 162 5.89 -16.52 0.47
C SER A 162 4.57 -16.34 -0.28
N GLY A 163 4.63 -16.01 -1.58
CA GLY A 163 3.47 -15.71 -2.41
C GLY A 163 3.04 -14.24 -2.42
N LEU A 164 3.68 -13.36 -1.66
CA LEU A 164 3.32 -11.93 -1.64
C LEU A 164 3.36 -11.30 -3.04
N ILE A 165 4.33 -11.68 -3.87
CA ILE A 165 4.43 -11.22 -5.27
C ILE A 165 3.18 -11.58 -6.10
N ASP A 166 2.53 -12.70 -5.79
CA ASP A 166 1.30 -13.15 -6.45
C ASP A 166 0.08 -12.29 -6.11
N HIS A 167 0.21 -11.40 -5.11
CA HIS A 167 -0.79 -10.44 -4.67
C HIS A 167 -0.42 -8.98 -5.03
N GLY A 168 0.71 -8.75 -5.74
CA GLY A 168 1.11 -7.44 -6.27
C GLY A 168 2.19 -6.70 -5.46
N TRP A 169 2.70 -7.29 -4.38
CA TRP A 169 3.84 -6.74 -3.66
C TRP A 169 5.09 -6.80 -4.52
N SER A 170 5.80 -5.66 -4.71
CA SER A 170 6.85 -5.60 -5.72
C SER A 170 8.07 -4.77 -5.36
N TYR A 171 8.00 -3.78 -4.47
CA TYR A 171 9.15 -2.94 -4.13
C TYR A 171 9.93 -3.46 -2.93
N MET A 172 11.28 -3.46 -3.03
CA MET A 172 12.21 -3.82 -1.95
C MET A 172 13.10 -2.61 -1.66
N ASN A 173 12.74 -1.79 -0.67
CA ASN A 173 13.39 -0.52 -0.43
C ASN A 173 14.44 -0.61 0.69
N ILE A 174 15.69 -0.28 0.35
CA ILE A 174 16.78 -0.09 1.28
C ILE A 174 16.62 1.30 1.90
N ASP A 175 16.50 1.37 3.21
CA ASP A 175 16.49 2.62 3.97
C ASP A 175 17.91 3.12 4.27
N ASP A 176 18.06 4.12 5.13
CA ASP A 176 19.35 4.72 5.54
C ASP A 176 20.37 3.68 6.04
N CYS A 177 21.64 4.08 6.09
CA CYS A 177 22.79 3.31 6.60
C CYS A 177 23.40 2.29 5.61
N TRP A 178 23.17 2.46 4.31
CA TRP A 178 23.86 1.69 3.26
C TRP A 178 25.12 2.41 2.73
N GLN A 179 25.20 3.71 2.97
CA GLN A 179 26.13 4.64 2.33
C GLN A 179 27.57 4.48 2.89
N GLY A 180 28.52 4.42 1.99
CA GLY A 180 29.97 4.47 2.28
C GLY A 180 30.58 5.85 1.97
N ALA A 181 31.33 5.97 0.87
CA ALA A 181 31.99 7.19 0.44
C ALA A 181 31.60 7.59 -0.98
N ARG A 182 31.92 8.81 -1.42
CA ARG A 182 31.79 9.21 -2.83
C ARG A 182 32.90 8.66 -3.67
N GLY A 183 32.58 8.27 -4.90
CA GLY A 183 33.57 7.74 -5.82
C GLY A 183 32.99 7.12 -7.08
N GLY A 184 33.76 6.22 -7.69
CA GLY A 184 33.36 5.52 -8.91
C GLY A 184 33.24 6.41 -10.14
N ALA A 185 32.65 5.87 -11.20
CA ALA A 185 32.54 6.52 -12.50
C ALA A 185 31.69 7.81 -12.47
N PHE A 186 30.73 7.89 -11.57
CA PHE A 186 29.81 9.03 -11.44
C PHE A 186 30.19 9.99 -10.31
N HIS A 187 31.20 9.67 -9.51
CA HIS A 187 31.48 10.39 -8.27
C HIS A 187 30.25 10.52 -7.37
N GLY A 188 29.37 9.53 -7.41
CA GLY A 188 28.18 9.37 -6.59
C GLY A 188 28.48 8.72 -5.25
N ILE A 189 27.47 8.58 -4.38
CA ILE A 189 27.59 7.79 -3.16
C ILE A 189 27.75 6.31 -3.53
N LEU A 190 28.85 5.70 -3.09
CA LEU A 190 29.08 4.27 -3.16
C LEU A 190 28.57 3.59 -1.87
N PRO A 191 28.20 2.30 -1.92
CA PRO A 191 27.81 1.58 -0.72
C PRO A 191 29.00 1.37 0.23
N ASP A 192 28.72 1.21 1.52
CA ASP A 192 29.72 0.65 2.43
C ASP A 192 29.95 -0.83 2.03
N SER A 193 31.10 -1.09 1.43
CA SER A 193 31.43 -2.42 0.88
C SER A 193 31.54 -3.52 1.93
N THR A 194 31.61 -3.17 3.21
CA THR A 194 31.63 -4.17 4.30
C THR A 194 30.24 -4.77 4.56
N ILE A 195 29.17 -4.04 4.23
CA ILE A 195 27.77 -4.47 4.44
C ILE A 195 26.99 -4.59 3.13
N PHE A 196 27.40 -3.89 2.06
CA PHE A 196 26.86 -3.98 0.69
C PHE A 196 28.01 -4.16 -0.31
N PRO A 197 28.63 -5.36 -0.38
CA PRO A 197 29.82 -5.60 -1.22
C PRO A 197 29.54 -5.53 -2.73
N ASP A 198 28.29 -5.80 -3.18
CA ASP A 198 27.91 -5.81 -4.59
C ASP A 198 26.48 -5.26 -4.78
N MET A 199 26.34 -3.94 -4.82
CA MET A 199 25.04 -3.28 -5.00
C MET A 199 24.43 -3.58 -6.37
N GLN A 200 25.26 -3.65 -7.43
CA GLN A 200 24.77 -4.00 -8.77
C GLN A 200 24.23 -5.44 -8.81
N GLY A 201 24.96 -6.39 -8.21
CA GLY A 201 24.52 -7.78 -8.09
C GLY A 201 23.22 -7.91 -7.30
N LEU A 202 23.06 -7.15 -6.22
CA LEU A 202 21.82 -7.09 -5.45
C LEU A 202 20.64 -6.59 -6.30
N CYS A 203 20.80 -5.49 -7.03
CA CYS A 203 19.77 -4.97 -7.92
C CYS A 203 19.36 -6.02 -8.99
N ASN A 204 20.36 -6.68 -9.60
CA ASN A 204 20.13 -7.73 -10.57
C ASN A 204 19.38 -8.94 -9.98
N GLU A 205 19.74 -9.36 -8.74
CA GLU A 205 19.04 -10.43 -8.04
C GLU A 205 17.56 -10.08 -7.79
N VAL A 206 17.29 -8.88 -7.25
CA VAL A 206 15.92 -8.42 -6.98
C VAL A 206 15.08 -8.36 -8.26
N HIS A 207 15.63 -7.80 -9.34
CA HIS A 207 14.95 -7.80 -10.64
C HIS A 207 14.74 -9.21 -11.19
N SER A 208 15.70 -10.12 -10.97
CA SER A 208 15.57 -11.53 -11.41
C SER A 208 14.44 -12.28 -10.71
N LEU A 209 14.02 -11.83 -9.52
CA LEU A 209 12.83 -12.32 -8.82
C LEU A 209 11.52 -11.72 -9.36
N GLY A 210 11.58 -10.72 -10.27
CA GLY A 210 10.42 -10.00 -10.78
C GLY A 210 9.97 -8.85 -9.88
N LEU A 211 10.84 -8.42 -8.98
CA LEU A 211 10.63 -7.34 -8.02
C LEU A 211 11.34 -6.06 -8.50
N ARG A 212 11.08 -4.96 -7.82
CA ARG A 212 11.74 -3.66 -7.98
C ARG A 212 12.52 -3.33 -6.73
N ILE A 213 13.55 -2.51 -6.87
CA ILE A 213 14.39 -2.14 -5.75
C ILE A 213 14.43 -0.63 -5.56
N GLY A 214 14.44 -0.19 -4.30
CA GLY A 214 14.52 1.22 -3.93
C GLY A 214 15.70 1.52 -3.02
N ILE A 215 16.08 2.80 -2.97
CA ILE A 215 17.20 3.29 -2.18
C ILE A 215 16.80 4.53 -1.39
N TYR A 216 17.56 4.85 -0.35
CA TYR A 216 17.41 6.04 0.49
C TYR A 216 18.48 7.08 0.14
N SER A 217 18.11 8.36 0.19
CA SER A 217 19.04 9.48 0.18
C SER A 217 18.46 10.69 0.93
N THR A 218 19.25 11.74 1.08
CA THR A 218 18.92 13.01 1.70
C THR A 218 19.65 14.15 0.99
N PRO A 219 19.09 15.38 0.90
CA PRO A 219 19.83 16.52 0.38
C PRO A 219 20.89 17.06 1.36
N TRP A 220 20.84 16.67 2.62
CA TRP A 220 21.77 17.10 3.65
C TRP A 220 23.19 16.61 3.42
N VAL A 221 24.13 17.17 4.17
CA VAL A 221 25.52 16.68 4.23
C VAL A 221 25.59 15.30 4.90
N GLU A 222 24.75 15.07 5.91
CA GLU A 222 24.72 13.83 6.70
C GLU A 222 23.28 13.35 6.87
N SER A 223 23.04 12.06 6.69
CA SER A 223 21.73 11.42 6.89
C SER A 223 21.35 11.31 8.37
N TYR A 224 20.09 10.90 8.64
CA TYR A 224 19.64 10.62 10.00
C TYR A 224 20.44 9.49 10.68
N GLY A 225 20.92 8.52 9.91
CA GLY A 225 21.78 7.42 10.39
C GLY A 225 23.26 7.79 10.53
N HIS A 226 23.62 9.06 10.33
CA HIS A 226 24.99 9.54 10.37
C HIS A 226 25.90 9.01 9.24
N HIS A 227 25.36 8.90 8.04
CA HIS A 227 26.06 8.56 6.82
C HIS A 227 26.09 9.74 5.85
N ILE A 228 26.93 9.65 4.83
CA ILE A 228 27.06 10.68 3.79
C ILE A 228 25.70 10.96 3.12
N GLY A 229 25.41 12.23 2.88
CA GLY A 229 24.24 12.69 2.15
C GLY A 229 24.54 13.23 0.76
N GLY A 230 23.52 13.83 0.12
CA GLY A 230 23.56 14.33 -1.26
C GLY A 230 24.33 15.63 -1.48
N SER A 231 24.77 16.30 -0.42
CA SER A 231 25.61 17.49 -0.50
C SER A 231 26.86 17.40 0.39
N ALA A 232 27.78 18.33 0.24
CA ALA A 232 29.01 18.36 1.03
C ALA A 232 29.46 19.79 1.37
N THR A 233 30.35 19.91 2.36
CA THR A 233 30.99 21.16 2.77
C THR A 233 32.22 21.51 1.93
N ASN A 234 32.70 20.59 1.08
CA ASN A 234 33.86 20.73 0.22
C ASN A 234 33.58 20.23 -1.20
N PRO A 235 34.30 20.73 -2.21
CA PRO A 235 34.04 20.41 -3.62
C PRO A 235 34.45 18.98 -4.01
N GLN A 236 35.19 18.26 -3.16
CA GLN A 236 35.58 16.87 -3.38
C GLN A 236 34.51 15.91 -2.87
N GLY A 237 33.51 16.40 -2.11
CA GLY A 237 32.45 15.56 -1.52
C GLY A 237 32.97 14.64 -0.41
N LEU A 238 34.12 15.02 0.22
CA LEU A 238 34.66 14.26 1.35
C LEU A 238 33.73 14.41 2.56
N PHE A 239 33.43 13.29 3.20
CA PHE A 239 32.52 13.20 4.32
C PHE A 239 33.25 12.78 5.59
N GLU A 240 33.04 13.56 6.66
CA GLU A 240 33.42 13.19 8.01
C GLU A 240 32.18 13.19 8.89
N ARG A 241 31.92 12.03 9.52
CA ARG A 241 30.80 11.88 10.43
C ARG A 241 30.94 12.84 11.61
N THR A 242 29.88 13.59 11.89
CA THR A 242 29.88 14.47 13.06
C THR A 242 29.84 13.68 14.38
N LYS A 243 30.56 14.18 15.37
CA LYS A 243 30.54 13.66 16.75
C LYS A 243 29.66 14.52 17.68
N GLU A 244 29.19 15.65 17.17
CA GLU A 244 28.39 16.60 17.95
C GLU A 244 26.92 16.22 17.95
N ASN A 245 26.25 16.42 19.09
CA ASN A 245 24.82 16.21 19.21
C ASN A 245 24.05 17.46 18.74
N ILE A 246 24.06 17.72 17.44
CA ILE A 246 23.38 18.86 16.83
C ILE A 246 21.92 18.52 16.59
N PRO A 247 20.97 19.40 16.96
CA PRO A 247 19.56 19.19 16.66
C PRO A 247 19.29 19.18 15.15
N ARG A 248 18.79 18.05 14.63
CA ARG A 248 18.60 17.76 13.21
C ARG A 248 17.64 18.73 12.47
N ASN A 249 16.73 19.37 13.17
CA ASN A 249 15.73 20.27 12.60
C ASN A 249 16.12 21.75 12.59
N LYS A 250 17.39 22.10 12.87
CA LYS A 250 17.84 23.49 12.98
C LYS A 250 18.59 24.03 11.77
N LYS A 251 18.63 23.33 10.65
CA LYS A 251 19.37 23.72 9.44
C LYS A 251 20.84 24.09 9.72
N GLN A 252 21.46 23.38 10.66
CA GLN A 252 22.87 23.52 10.99
C GLN A 252 23.64 22.32 10.47
N LEU A 253 24.83 22.56 9.92
CA LEU A 253 25.69 21.45 9.56
C LEU A 253 25.89 20.53 10.76
N PRO A 254 25.83 19.17 10.57
CA PRO A 254 25.77 18.47 9.29
C PRO A 254 24.35 18.28 8.73
N TYR A 255 23.29 18.64 9.45
CA TYR A 255 21.88 18.49 9.05
C TYR A 255 21.37 19.71 8.28
N ALA A 256 22.19 20.22 7.39
CA ALA A 256 21.86 21.26 6.44
C ALA A 256 22.34 20.85 5.05
N ILE A 257 21.85 21.52 4.03
CA ILE A 257 22.32 21.35 2.68
C ILE A 257 23.65 22.10 2.55
N GLY A 258 24.69 21.36 2.15
CA GLY A 258 26.03 21.92 1.93
C GLY A 258 26.10 22.75 0.65
N PRO A 259 27.17 23.60 0.50
CA PRO A 259 27.32 24.45 -0.67
C PRO A 259 27.65 23.69 -1.96
N TYR A 260 28.02 22.42 -1.88
CA TYR A 260 28.33 21.57 -3.03
C TYR A 260 27.32 20.43 -3.12
N SER A 261 26.46 20.49 -4.14
CA SER A 261 25.46 19.45 -4.43
C SER A 261 26.07 18.36 -5.31
N PHE A 262 25.81 17.11 -4.97
CA PHE A 262 26.16 15.92 -5.76
C PHE A 262 24.93 15.17 -6.26
N LEU A 263 23.78 15.82 -6.25
CA LEU A 263 22.51 15.25 -6.61
C LEU A 263 22.54 14.53 -7.97
N GLN A 264 23.09 15.18 -9.01
CA GLN A 264 23.16 14.60 -10.34
C GLN A 264 24.12 13.38 -10.40
N ASN A 265 25.19 13.42 -9.61
CA ASN A 265 26.13 12.31 -9.47
C ASN A 265 25.44 11.09 -8.84
N ASP A 266 24.68 11.32 -7.78
CA ASP A 266 23.95 10.28 -7.06
C ASP A 266 22.85 9.66 -7.92
N VAL A 267 22.03 10.47 -8.60
CA VAL A 267 21.00 9.98 -9.53
C VAL A 267 21.63 9.17 -10.65
N SER A 268 22.74 9.62 -11.25
CA SER A 268 23.44 8.85 -12.29
C SER A 268 23.90 7.48 -11.77
N GLN A 269 24.40 7.42 -10.54
CA GLN A 269 24.80 6.18 -9.90
C GLN A 269 23.62 5.25 -9.61
N PHE A 270 22.51 5.79 -9.07
CA PHE A 270 21.31 5.01 -8.76
C PHE A 270 20.66 4.44 -10.02
N THR A 271 20.55 5.26 -11.07
CA THR A 271 20.04 4.84 -12.38
C THR A 271 20.94 3.73 -12.99
N ALA A 272 22.28 3.86 -12.89
CA ALA A 272 23.20 2.85 -13.41
C ALA A 272 23.09 1.50 -12.67
N TRP A 273 22.83 1.49 -11.37
CA TRP A 273 22.55 0.26 -10.61
C TRP A 273 21.17 -0.32 -10.91
N GLY A 274 20.23 0.50 -11.41
CA GLY A 274 18.89 0.06 -11.78
C GLY A 274 17.84 0.24 -10.68
N PHE A 275 17.99 1.22 -9.80
CA PHE A 275 16.95 1.51 -8.80
C PHE A 275 15.64 1.99 -9.43
N ASP A 276 14.52 1.68 -8.79
CA ASP A 276 13.14 1.96 -9.23
C ASP A 276 12.39 2.87 -8.26
N TYR A 277 13.00 3.22 -7.13
CA TYR A 277 12.37 3.99 -6.06
C TYR A 277 13.44 4.73 -5.27
N LEU A 278 13.19 6.00 -4.94
CA LEU A 278 14.03 6.82 -4.07
C LEU A 278 13.21 7.34 -2.89
N LYS A 279 13.55 6.92 -1.66
CA LYS A 279 13.14 7.60 -0.45
C LYS A 279 14.07 8.78 -0.21
N TYR A 280 13.54 10.00 -0.32
CA TYR A 280 14.29 11.24 -0.13
C TYR A 280 13.87 11.88 1.18
N ASP A 281 14.78 11.95 2.17
CA ASP A 281 14.41 12.10 3.58
C ASP A 281 15.20 13.23 4.28
N TRP A 282 14.49 14.28 4.66
CA TRP A 282 15.00 15.40 5.46
C TRP A 282 13.84 16.20 6.08
N ASN A 283 14.16 17.14 6.97
CA ASN A 283 13.18 18.04 7.59
C ASN A 283 13.82 19.41 7.93
N PRO A 284 13.23 20.54 7.55
CA PRO A 284 11.96 20.67 6.81
C PRO A 284 12.14 20.36 5.32
N ILE A 285 11.09 19.79 4.70
CA ILE A 285 11.03 19.59 3.25
C ILE A 285 10.83 20.93 2.57
N GLU A 286 11.69 21.27 1.60
CA GLU A 286 11.66 22.55 0.88
C GLU A 286 11.54 22.32 -0.64
N LEU A 287 10.74 23.13 -1.30
CA LEU A 287 10.41 22.96 -2.72
C LEU A 287 11.63 22.96 -3.67
N PRO A 288 12.65 23.83 -3.49
CA PRO A 288 13.80 23.83 -4.40
C PRO A 288 14.50 22.46 -4.47
N ASP A 289 14.66 21.78 -3.34
CA ASP A 289 15.34 20.48 -3.25
C ASP A 289 14.50 19.35 -3.81
N VAL A 290 13.19 19.38 -3.53
CA VAL A 290 12.22 18.43 -4.15
C VAL A 290 12.26 18.55 -5.66
N LYS A 291 12.15 19.77 -6.17
CA LYS A 291 12.13 20.05 -7.60
C LYS A 291 13.43 19.62 -8.28
N ALA A 292 14.58 19.96 -7.69
CA ALA A 292 15.88 19.58 -8.22
C ALA A 292 16.03 18.06 -8.32
N MET A 293 15.60 17.30 -7.29
CA MET A 293 15.63 15.85 -7.31
C MET A 293 14.67 15.28 -8.34
N TYR A 294 13.42 15.78 -8.39
CA TYR A 294 12.43 15.35 -9.38
C TYR A 294 12.94 15.55 -10.81
N GLU A 295 13.49 16.73 -11.13
CA GLU A 295 14.02 17.04 -12.46
C GLU A 295 15.22 16.13 -12.81
N ALA A 296 16.09 15.81 -11.86
CA ALA A 296 17.21 14.90 -12.08
C ALA A 296 16.73 13.48 -12.40
N LEU A 297 15.76 12.95 -11.63
CA LEU A 297 15.13 11.65 -11.89
C LEU A 297 14.35 11.64 -13.21
N ARG A 298 13.70 12.74 -13.56
CA ARG A 298 13.01 12.90 -14.85
C ARG A 298 13.95 12.87 -16.05
N ASN A 299 15.17 13.34 -15.89
CA ASN A 299 16.20 13.35 -16.93
C ASN A 299 17.04 12.06 -16.96
N SER A 300 16.79 11.13 -16.03
CA SER A 300 17.43 9.80 -16.03
C SER A 300 16.81 8.89 -17.10
N SER A 301 17.49 7.79 -17.40
CA SER A 301 17.02 6.78 -18.38
C SER A 301 16.13 5.70 -17.76
N ARG A 302 15.70 5.85 -16.51
CA ARG A 302 14.90 4.87 -15.77
C ARG A 302 13.79 5.56 -14.98
N ASP A 303 12.69 4.84 -14.75
CA ASP A 303 11.60 5.30 -13.89
C ASP A 303 11.91 5.00 -12.43
N GLU A 304 12.08 6.06 -11.66
CA GLU A 304 12.30 6.00 -10.22
C GLU A 304 11.18 6.77 -9.50
N VAL A 305 10.45 6.09 -8.61
CA VAL A 305 9.41 6.71 -7.78
C VAL A 305 10.08 7.62 -6.76
N LEU A 306 9.77 8.92 -6.78
CA LEU A 306 10.26 9.87 -5.77
C LEU A 306 9.28 9.91 -4.58
N SER A 307 9.75 9.50 -3.40
CA SER A 307 9.00 9.51 -2.15
C SER A 307 9.64 10.44 -1.14
N LEU A 308 8.93 11.51 -0.78
CA LEU A 308 9.37 12.49 0.22
C LEU A 308 9.06 11.98 1.62
N SER A 309 10.10 11.85 2.43
CA SER A 309 9.99 11.38 3.80
C SER A 309 10.16 12.52 4.79
N ASN A 310 9.48 12.33 5.92
CA ASN A 310 9.53 13.05 7.18
C ASN A 310 8.65 14.30 7.28
N SER A 311 7.32 14.09 7.25
CA SER A 311 6.30 15.12 7.54
C SER A 311 6.34 16.32 6.58
N ALA A 312 5.92 16.07 5.35
CA ALA A 312 5.78 17.15 4.36
C ALA A 312 4.84 18.26 4.89
N PRO A 313 5.24 19.53 4.83
CA PRO A 313 4.39 20.64 5.22
C PRO A 313 3.10 20.68 4.41
N PHE A 314 1.93 20.79 5.06
CA PHE A 314 0.66 20.81 4.34
C PHE A 314 0.52 22.02 3.40
N ASP A 315 1.10 23.15 3.74
CA ASP A 315 1.03 24.39 2.93
C ASP A 315 1.68 24.21 1.54
N GLY A 316 2.61 23.25 1.41
CA GLY A 316 3.25 22.91 0.15
C GLY A 316 2.60 21.76 -0.62
N VAL A 317 1.44 21.23 -0.19
CA VAL A 317 0.90 19.97 -0.70
C VAL A 317 0.66 19.95 -2.23
N ALA A 318 0.25 21.06 -2.83
CA ALA A 318 0.08 21.16 -4.27
C ALA A 318 1.42 21.02 -5.03
N ASP A 319 2.52 21.48 -4.43
CA ASP A 319 3.86 21.31 -4.98
C ASP A 319 4.35 19.86 -4.79
N TRP A 320 4.11 19.25 -3.62
CA TRP A 320 4.45 17.84 -3.40
C TRP A 320 3.73 16.93 -4.40
N ALA A 321 2.44 17.16 -4.64
CA ALA A 321 1.65 16.43 -5.64
C ALA A 321 2.17 16.63 -7.08
N ARG A 322 2.77 17.79 -7.39
CA ARG A 322 3.33 18.09 -8.70
C ARG A 322 4.75 17.53 -8.90
N TRP A 323 5.58 17.57 -7.85
CA TRP A 323 7.01 17.35 -7.95
C TRP A 323 7.49 16.09 -7.21
N SER A 324 6.57 15.20 -6.84
CA SER A 324 6.91 13.88 -6.29
C SER A 324 5.81 12.86 -6.60
N ASN A 325 6.08 11.59 -6.31
CA ASN A 325 5.08 10.52 -6.43
C ASN A 325 4.45 10.18 -5.08
N CYS A 326 5.15 10.36 -3.98
CA CYS A 326 4.65 10.12 -2.63
C CYS A 326 5.18 11.19 -1.68
N TRP A 327 4.41 11.52 -0.64
CA TRP A 327 4.88 12.41 0.44
C TRP A 327 4.29 12.00 1.78
N ARG A 328 5.14 11.97 2.79
CA ARG A 328 4.76 11.64 4.17
C ARG A 328 3.86 12.71 4.76
N THR A 329 2.69 12.30 5.27
CA THR A 329 1.69 13.19 5.87
C THR A 329 1.88 13.38 7.38
N GLY A 330 2.88 12.75 7.95
CA GLY A 330 3.22 12.85 9.37
C GLY A 330 4.55 12.18 9.71
N GLY A 331 4.98 12.32 10.96
CA GLY A 331 6.21 11.71 11.50
C GLY A 331 6.12 10.18 11.56
N ASP A 332 7.16 9.53 12.12
CA ASP A 332 7.26 8.07 12.14
C ASP A 332 6.15 7.40 12.96
N ILE A 333 5.58 6.36 12.39
CA ILE A 333 4.60 5.50 13.05
C ILE A 333 5.29 4.53 14.02
N ARG A 334 4.58 4.14 15.07
CA ARG A 334 4.99 3.11 16.03
C ARG A 334 3.90 2.05 16.17
N ASP A 335 4.30 0.85 16.52
CA ASP A 335 3.42 -0.30 16.67
C ASP A 335 2.62 -0.27 17.99
N ASN A 336 1.84 0.79 18.15
CA ASN A 336 0.87 0.92 19.23
C ASN A 336 -0.37 1.68 18.77
N TRP A 337 -1.49 1.42 19.43
CA TRP A 337 -2.77 1.99 19.06
C TRP A 337 -2.79 3.53 18.99
N LYS A 338 -2.14 4.20 19.94
CA LYS A 338 -2.10 5.68 19.98
C LYS A 338 -1.47 6.24 18.69
N SER A 339 -0.37 5.64 18.24
CA SER A 339 0.32 6.05 17.02
C SER A 339 -0.53 5.76 15.78
N LEU A 340 -1.13 4.56 15.68
CA LEU A 340 -2.02 4.20 14.59
C LEU A 340 -3.26 5.09 14.53
N LYS A 341 -3.97 5.24 15.66
CA LYS A 341 -5.18 6.07 15.78
C LYS A 341 -4.93 7.52 15.34
N SER A 342 -3.75 8.06 15.61
CA SER A 342 -3.39 9.43 15.19
C SER A 342 -3.36 9.65 13.68
N ARG A 343 -3.36 8.57 12.88
CA ARG A 343 -3.37 8.59 11.40
C ARG A 343 -4.76 8.35 10.80
N LEU A 344 -5.64 7.61 11.49
CA LEU A 344 -6.87 7.06 10.93
C LEU A 344 -7.82 8.13 10.36
N PHE A 345 -8.17 9.15 11.12
CA PHE A 345 -9.20 10.12 10.74
C PHE A 345 -8.66 11.54 10.57
N THR A 346 -7.40 11.67 10.20
CA THR A 346 -6.70 12.96 10.04
C THR A 346 -6.23 13.22 8.62
N GLN A 347 -6.51 12.27 7.70
CA GLN A 347 -5.99 12.32 6.34
C GLN A 347 -6.90 13.03 5.35
N ASP A 348 -8.13 13.38 5.71
CA ASP A 348 -9.13 13.97 4.81
C ASP A 348 -8.64 15.24 4.10
N LYS A 349 -7.88 16.09 4.80
CA LYS A 349 -7.33 17.32 4.22
C LYS A 349 -6.35 17.07 3.07
N TRP A 350 -5.72 15.89 3.03
CA TRP A 350 -4.78 15.49 2.00
C TRP A 350 -5.46 14.85 0.78
N ALA A 351 -6.70 14.33 0.96
CA ALA A 351 -7.41 13.58 -0.08
C ALA A 351 -7.57 14.31 -1.42
N PRO A 352 -7.83 15.64 -1.48
CA PRO A 352 -7.95 16.35 -2.75
C PRO A 352 -6.67 16.38 -3.60
N TYR A 353 -5.53 16.04 -3.02
CA TYR A 353 -4.22 16.08 -3.66
C TYR A 353 -3.68 14.71 -4.03
N ALA A 354 -4.29 13.63 -3.51
CA ALA A 354 -3.96 12.26 -3.88
C ALA A 354 -4.62 11.86 -5.19
N GLY A 355 -3.94 11.02 -5.97
CA GLY A 355 -4.47 10.47 -7.21
C GLY A 355 -3.42 9.76 -8.03
N SER A 356 -3.80 9.31 -9.22
CA SER A 356 -2.92 8.54 -10.10
C SER A 356 -1.59 9.25 -10.37
N GLY A 357 -0.50 8.64 -9.92
CA GLY A 357 0.87 9.11 -10.03
C GLY A 357 1.38 9.94 -8.84
N HIS A 358 0.55 10.24 -7.83
CA HIS A 358 0.93 11.04 -6.66
C HIS A 358 0.06 10.67 -5.44
N TRP A 359 0.70 10.28 -4.33
CA TRP A 359 0.04 9.60 -3.22
C TRP A 359 0.42 10.21 -1.86
N ASN A 360 -0.58 10.41 -1.00
CA ASN A 360 -0.36 10.66 0.42
C ASN A 360 0.24 9.43 1.08
N ASP A 361 1.18 9.62 2.01
CA ASP A 361 1.84 8.53 2.72
C ASP A 361 1.71 8.73 4.25
N PRO A 362 0.80 8.02 4.93
CA PRO A 362 0.68 8.09 6.38
C PRO A 362 1.74 7.29 7.13
N ASP A 363 2.71 6.75 6.45
CA ASP A 363 3.83 5.93 6.89
C ASP A 363 3.62 4.41 6.74
N MET A 364 4.66 3.65 7.05
CA MET A 364 4.79 2.22 6.82
C MET A 364 3.75 1.38 7.55
N MET A 365 3.55 0.17 7.04
CA MET A 365 2.74 -0.86 7.69
C MET A 365 3.55 -1.61 8.75
N ILE A 366 3.08 -1.58 9.99
CA ILE A 366 3.76 -2.13 11.16
C ILE A 366 3.08 -3.40 11.69
N VAL A 367 2.83 -4.33 10.78
CA VAL A 367 2.29 -5.68 11.05
C VAL A 367 3.42 -6.71 11.12
N GLY A 368 3.15 -7.92 11.58
CA GLY A 368 4.13 -9.01 11.65
C GLY A 368 5.27 -8.74 12.63
N TYR A 369 6.49 -9.10 12.27
CA TYR A 369 7.68 -8.97 13.13
C TYR A 369 8.45 -7.69 12.80
N VAL A 370 8.51 -6.75 13.74
CA VAL A 370 9.21 -5.46 13.66
C VAL A 370 10.30 -5.36 14.74
N GLY A 371 11.18 -4.34 14.74
CA GLY A 371 12.25 -4.31 15.75
C GLY A 371 13.11 -3.06 15.82
N TRP A 372 13.14 -2.21 14.79
CA TRP A 372 13.98 -1.01 14.72
C TRP A 372 15.45 -1.29 15.10
N GLY A 373 16.01 -2.41 14.59
CA GLY A 373 17.39 -2.83 14.85
C GLY A 373 17.67 -3.39 16.24
N LYS A 374 16.66 -3.50 17.12
CA LYS A 374 16.78 -4.03 18.50
C LYS A 374 16.46 -5.52 18.63
N GLY A 375 16.26 -6.20 17.50
CA GLY A 375 15.81 -7.59 17.44
C GLY A 375 14.33 -7.68 17.03
N ALA A 376 14.04 -8.67 16.17
CA ALA A 376 12.69 -8.90 15.66
C ALA A 376 11.76 -9.41 16.76
N ARG A 377 10.61 -8.80 16.91
CA ARG A 377 9.52 -9.20 17.80
C ARG A 377 8.17 -9.01 17.11
N PRO A 378 7.11 -9.70 17.51
CA PRO A 378 5.78 -9.42 17.00
C PRO A 378 5.40 -7.94 17.21
N SER A 379 4.65 -7.37 16.27
CA SER A 379 4.00 -6.07 16.44
C SER A 379 3.18 -6.06 17.74
N MET A 380 3.20 -4.94 18.45
CA MET A 380 2.37 -4.77 19.67
C MET A 380 0.91 -4.43 19.35
N LEU A 381 0.55 -4.24 18.08
CA LEU A 381 -0.84 -4.08 17.67
C LEU A 381 -1.59 -5.39 17.85
N THR A 382 -2.77 -5.31 18.47
CA THR A 382 -3.69 -6.47 18.53
C THR A 382 -4.15 -6.88 17.13
N PRO A 383 -4.67 -8.10 16.93
CA PRO A 383 -5.22 -8.52 15.64
C PRO A 383 -6.25 -7.55 15.07
N ASP A 384 -7.20 -7.04 15.88
CA ASP A 384 -8.19 -6.08 15.42
C ASP A 384 -7.55 -4.77 14.96
N GLU A 385 -6.52 -4.28 15.66
CA GLU A 385 -5.75 -3.09 15.27
C GLU A 385 -4.96 -3.31 13.99
N GLN A 386 -4.45 -4.52 13.73
CA GLN A 386 -3.77 -4.85 12.48
C GLN A 386 -4.77 -4.93 11.30
N TYR A 387 -5.96 -5.52 11.49
CA TYR A 387 -7.03 -5.46 10.48
C TYR A 387 -7.45 -4.01 10.21
N THR A 388 -7.57 -3.19 11.23
CA THR A 388 -7.88 -1.75 11.10
C THR A 388 -6.79 -1.01 10.34
N HIS A 389 -5.52 -1.30 10.64
CA HIS A 389 -4.38 -0.70 9.95
C HIS A 389 -4.40 -0.97 8.45
N VAL A 390 -4.45 -2.25 8.05
CA VAL A 390 -4.49 -2.64 6.64
C VAL A 390 -5.74 -2.07 5.94
N SER A 391 -6.91 -2.17 6.57
CA SER A 391 -8.17 -1.65 6.01
C SER A 391 -8.12 -0.14 5.74
N ALA A 392 -7.59 0.63 6.69
CA ALA A 392 -7.51 2.08 6.57
C ALA A 392 -6.53 2.50 5.46
N TRP A 393 -5.34 1.87 5.40
CA TRP A 393 -4.36 2.16 4.34
C TRP A 393 -4.92 1.83 2.96
N CYS A 394 -5.56 0.67 2.79
CA CYS A 394 -6.19 0.29 1.52
C CYS A 394 -7.35 1.22 1.11
N LEU A 395 -8.18 1.64 2.07
CA LEU A 395 -9.23 2.63 1.80
C LEU A 395 -8.65 3.99 1.38
N MET A 396 -7.56 4.42 2.00
CA MET A 396 -6.94 5.69 1.69
C MET A 396 -6.17 5.69 0.37
N SER A 397 -5.94 4.55 -0.28
CA SER A 397 -5.09 4.41 -1.49
C SER A 397 -3.73 5.07 -1.27
N VAL A 398 -2.93 4.51 -0.38
CA VAL A 398 -1.63 5.05 0.04
C VAL A 398 -0.52 4.02 -0.12
N PRO A 399 0.76 4.41 -0.20
CA PRO A 399 1.84 3.42 -0.28
C PRO A 399 1.75 2.36 0.80
N LEU A 400 1.74 1.09 0.41
CA LEU A 400 1.76 -0.06 1.31
C LEU A 400 3.20 -0.55 1.43
N LEU A 401 3.96 0.02 2.38
CA LEU A 401 5.36 -0.36 2.61
C LEU A 401 5.47 -1.14 3.93
N LEU A 402 5.72 -2.45 3.82
CA LEU A 402 5.88 -3.35 4.97
C LEU A 402 7.16 -3.03 5.73
N GLY A 403 7.06 -2.81 7.05
CA GLY A 403 8.21 -2.58 7.93
C GLY A 403 8.62 -3.83 8.72
N CYS A 404 8.23 -5.03 8.29
CA CYS A 404 8.46 -6.28 9.03
C CYS A 404 9.52 -7.18 8.40
N ASP A 405 9.94 -8.22 9.14
CA ASP A 405 10.82 -9.28 8.65
C ASP A 405 10.02 -10.28 7.80
N LEU A 406 10.19 -10.21 6.47
CA LEU A 406 9.49 -11.09 5.53
C LEU A 406 9.94 -12.55 5.61
N THR A 407 11.12 -12.81 6.19
CA THR A 407 11.61 -14.19 6.41
C THR A 407 10.91 -14.89 7.58
N ARG A 408 10.08 -14.15 8.33
CA ARG A 408 9.37 -14.61 9.54
C ARG A 408 7.87 -14.39 9.48
N LEU A 409 7.28 -14.40 8.28
CA LEU A 409 5.84 -14.25 8.12
C LEU A 409 5.11 -15.47 8.71
N ASP A 410 4.22 -15.21 9.66
CA ASP A 410 3.28 -16.20 10.16
C ASP A 410 1.99 -16.23 9.32
N THR A 411 1.15 -17.22 9.57
CA THR A 411 -0.11 -17.42 8.82
C THR A 411 -1.10 -16.27 9.02
N PHE A 412 -1.10 -15.64 10.20
CA PHE A 412 -1.95 -14.47 10.47
C PHE A 412 -1.50 -13.26 9.65
N THR A 413 -0.21 -12.93 9.68
CA THR A 413 0.38 -11.84 8.89
C THR A 413 0.19 -12.08 7.39
N LEU A 414 0.42 -13.30 6.90
CA LEU A 414 0.11 -13.64 5.51
C LEU A 414 -1.37 -13.41 5.19
N GLY A 415 -2.29 -13.85 6.07
CA GLY A 415 -3.72 -13.61 5.87
C GLY A 415 -4.11 -12.13 5.78
N LEU A 416 -3.38 -11.25 6.49
CA LEU A 416 -3.57 -9.79 6.37
C LEU A 416 -3.09 -9.26 5.01
N LEU A 417 -1.98 -9.78 4.49
CA LEU A 417 -1.25 -9.24 3.34
C LEU A 417 -1.63 -9.88 2.00
N THR A 418 -2.48 -10.90 2.01
CA THR A 418 -2.86 -11.67 0.82
C THR A 418 -4.36 -11.66 0.52
N ASN A 419 -5.11 -10.73 1.11
CA ASN A 419 -6.53 -10.55 0.77
C ASN A 419 -6.67 -9.66 -0.46
N ASP A 420 -6.82 -10.28 -1.63
CA ASP A 420 -6.91 -9.57 -2.90
C ASP A 420 -8.10 -8.60 -3.01
N GLU A 421 -9.20 -8.83 -2.28
CA GLU A 421 -10.34 -7.91 -2.31
C GLU A 421 -10.07 -6.66 -1.47
N VAL A 422 -9.32 -6.78 -0.40
CA VAL A 422 -8.86 -5.65 0.42
C VAL A 422 -7.78 -4.86 -0.33
N LEU A 423 -6.78 -5.56 -0.88
CA LEU A 423 -5.69 -4.92 -1.66
C LEU A 423 -6.22 -4.24 -2.93
N ALA A 424 -7.30 -4.76 -3.54
CA ALA A 424 -7.92 -4.14 -4.71
C ALA A 424 -8.49 -2.74 -4.41
N LEU A 425 -8.83 -2.41 -3.16
CA LEU A 425 -9.22 -1.05 -2.80
C LEU A 425 -8.07 -0.07 -2.94
N ASP A 426 -6.87 -0.48 -2.52
CA ASP A 426 -5.65 0.32 -2.64
C ASP A 426 -5.25 0.50 -4.10
N GLN A 427 -5.30 -0.59 -4.86
CA GLN A 427 -4.84 -0.66 -6.24
C GLN A 427 -5.93 -0.30 -7.28
N ASP A 428 -7.05 0.29 -6.83
CA ASP A 428 -8.12 0.76 -7.71
C ASP A 428 -7.63 1.92 -8.59
N ALA A 429 -7.79 1.79 -9.91
CA ALA A 429 -7.23 2.73 -10.88
C ALA A 429 -7.89 4.12 -10.88
N LEU A 430 -9.05 4.29 -10.24
CA LEU A 430 -9.61 5.62 -10.00
C LEU A 430 -8.70 6.45 -9.09
N GLY A 431 -7.89 5.78 -8.23
CA GLY A 431 -6.90 6.41 -7.36
C GLY A 431 -7.50 7.35 -6.31
N LYS A 432 -8.76 7.14 -5.92
CA LYS A 432 -9.47 8.03 -5.01
C LYS A 432 -9.22 7.64 -3.55
N GLN A 433 -8.75 8.57 -2.74
CA GLN A 433 -8.61 8.39 -1.31
C GLN A 433 -9.97 8.40 -0.63
N ALA A 434 -10.23 7.46 0.30
CA ALA A 434 -11.41 7.52 1.17
C ALA A 434 -11.33 8.69 2.15
N THR A 435 -12.48 9.28 2.45
CA THR A 435 -12.64 10.33 3.47
C THR A 435 -13.66 9.93 4.51
N VAL A 436 -13.65 10.59 5.65
CA VAL A 436 -14.65 10.39 6.71
C VAL A 436 -15.98 11.00 6.25
N ILE A 437 -16.98 10.15 6.04
CA ILE A 437 -18.32 10.55 5.60
C ILE A 437 -19.31 10.70 6.77
N SER A 438 -19.08 10.00 7.88
CA SER A 438 -19.89 10.17 9.09
C SER A 438 -19.10 9.86 10.36
N ARG A 439 -19.54 10.45 11.48
CA ARG A 439 -19.04 10.17 12.83
C ARG A 439 -20.22 9.87 13.76
N GLN A 440 -20.09 8.85 14.59
CA GLN A 440 -21.13 8.33 15.48
C GLN A 440 -20.51 8.10 16.87
N GLY A 441 -20.40 9.17 17.66
CA GLY A 441 -19.60 9.16 18.88
C GLY A 441 -18.12 8.93 18.58
N ASP A 442 -17.53 7.88 19.17
CA ASP A 442 -16.16 7.46 18.88
C ASP A 442 -16.02 6.66 17.57
N ALA A 443 -17.13 6.16 17.02
CA ALA A 443 -17.12 5.43 15.76
C ALA A 443 -17.11 6.37 14.54
N GLY A 444 -16.68 5.86 13.40
CA GLY A 444 -16.67 6.61 12.15
C GLY A 444 -16.73 5.71 10.92
N VAL A 445 -17.21 6.29 9.82
CA VAL A 445 -17.25 5.64 8.52
C VAL A 445 -16.39 6.41 7.54
N MET A 446 -15.45 5.71 6.91
CA MET A 446 -14.69 6.20 5.76
C MET A 446 -15.22 5.53 4.50
N ALA A 447 -15.34 6.28 3.40
CA ALA A 447 -15.78 5.72 2.13
C ALA A 447 -15.13 6.37 0.93
N LYS A 448 -15.13 5.64 -0.20
CA LYS A 448 -14.68 6.13 -1.52
C LYS A 448 -15.45 5.46 -2.66
N ASP A 449 -15.37 6.10 -3.83
CA ASP A 449 -15.78 5.51 -5.10
C ASP A 449 -14.67 4.60 -5.65
N LEU A 450 -15.07 3.58 -6.44
CA LEU A 450 -14.18 2.70 -7.18
C LEU A 450 -14.38 2.89 -8.69
N GLU A 451 -13.38 2.53 -9.50
CA GLU A 451 -13.38 2.69 -10.96
C GLU A 451 -14.58 1.99 -11.62
N ASP A 452 -15.00 0.86 -11.09
CA ASP A 452 -16.13 0.06 -11.61
C ASP A 452 -17.52 0.53 -11.16
N GLY A 453 -17.60 1.67 -10.48
CA GLY A 453 -18.85 2.26 -9.99
C GLY A 453 -19.33 1.73 -8.63
N ARG A 454 -18.67 0.73 -8.05
CA ARG A 454 -18.92 0.31 -6.67
C ARG A 454 -18.51 1.41 -5.68
N LYS A 455 -19.02 1.33 -4.46
CA LYS A 455 -18.55 2.09 -3.31
C LYS A 455 -17.79 1.15 -2.38
N ALA A 456 -16.72 1.65 -1.74
CA ALA A 456 -16.06 0.98 -0.62
C ALA A 456 -16.30 1.77 0.66
N ALA A 457 -16.56 1.08 1.75
CA ALA A 457 -16.77 1.69 3.07
C ALA A 457 -16.11 0.87 4.18
N GLY A 458 -15.44 1.56 5.11
CA GLY A 458 -14.92 1.01 6.35
C GLY A 458 -15.72 1.58 7.53
N LEU A 459 -16.31 0.69 8.33
CA LEU A 459 -17.01 1.01 9.56
C LEU A 459 -16.04 0.77 10.70
N PHE A 460 -15.55 1.83 11.34
CA PHE A 460 -14.48 1.78 12.35
C PHE A 460 -14.99 2.12 13.74
N TYR A 461 -14.46 1.42 14.74
CA TYR A 461 -14.65 1.81 16.14
C TYR A 461 -13.30 2.00 16.86
N PRO A 462 -12.70 3.20 16.80
CA PRO A 462 -11.44 3.51 17.46
C PRO A 462 -11.58 3.86 18.95
N GLY A 463 -12.76 3.69 19.55
CA GLY A 463 -13.04 3.90 20.96
C GLY A 463 -12.45 2.82 21.86
N ASP A 464 -12.29 3.13 23.17
CA ASP A 464 -11.61 2.28 24.14
C ASP A 464 -12.57 1.33 24.92
N SER A 465 -13.90 1.45 24.73
CA SER A 465 -14.86 0.53 25.35
C SER A 465 -14.68 -0.90 24.83
N SER A 466 -14.70 -1.87 25.72
CA SER A 466 -14.62 -3.30 25.36
C SER A 466 -15.92 -3.83 24.73
N ALA A 467 -17.04 -3.11 24.86
CA ALA A 467 -18.30 -3.48 24.22
C ALA A 467 -18.22 -3.23 22.69
N THR A 468 -18.78 -4.14 21.91
CA THR A 468 -19.00 -3.91 20.48
C THR A 468 -19.96 -2.74 20.26
N GLN A 469 -19.72 -1.96 19.20
CA GLN A 469 -20.56 -0.81 18.86
C GLN A 469 -21.26 -1.02 17.53
N PRO A 470 -22.56 -0.69 17.42
CA PRO A 470 -23.20 -0.60 16.12
C PRO A 470 -22.68 0.62 15.38
N VAL A 471 -22.17 0.40 14.16
CA VAL A 471 -21.72 1.46 13.25
C VAL A 471 -22.52 1.35 11.97
N THR A 472 -23.07 2.47 11.50
CA THR A 472 -23.98 2.51 10.34
C THR A 472 -23.40 3.35 9.22
N VAL A 473 -23.40 2.81 8.00
CA VAL A 473 -23.22 3.57 6.76
C VAL A 473 -24.57 3.77 6.09
N ARG A 474 -24.95 5.03 5.82
CA ARG A 474 -26.21 5.37 5.17
C ARG A 474 -25.99 5.64 3.69
N TRP A 475 -26.96 5.25 2.86
CA TRP A 475 -26.92 5.51 1.42
C TRP A 475 -26.93 7.01 1.11
N SER A 476 -27.62 7.81 1.94
CA SER A 476 -27.58 9.29 1.84
C SER A 476 -26.16 9.86 1.95
N ASP A 477 -25.33 9.28 2.82
CA ASP A 477 -23.95 9.73 3.03
C ASP A 477 -23.02 9.35 1.86
N LEU A 478 -23.43 8.31 1.09
CA LEU A 478 -22.72 7.81 -0.10
C LEU A 478 -23.27 8.39 -1.41
N GLY A 479 -24.37 9.16 -1.36
CA GLY A 479 -25.05 9.67 -2.56
C GLY A 479 -25.67 8.58 -3.44
N ILE A 480 -26.17 7.48 -2.83
CA ILE A 480 -26.77 6.34 -3.53
C ILE A 480 -28.19 6.09 -3.04
N THR A 481 -29.00 5.38 -3.82
CA THR A 481 -30.40 5.02 -3.51
C THR A 481 -30.74 3.64 -4.06
N GLY A 482 -31.72 2.96 -3.45
CA GLY A 482 -32.17 1.63 -3.86
C GLY A 482 -31.37 0.50 -3.20
N GLY A 483 -31.62 -0.72 -3.66
CA GLY A 483 -31.02 -1.93 -3.11
C GLY A 483 -29.56 -2.10 -3.52
N TYR A 484 -28.71 -2.38 -2.55
CA TYR A 484 -27.29 -2.68 -2.76
C TYR A 484 -26.92 -4.01 -2.13
N ILE A 485 -26.16 -4.83 -2.85
CA ILE A 485 -25.48 -5.99 -2.30
C ILE A 485 -24.26 -5.50 -1.54
N VAL A 486 -24.20 -5.85 -0.26
CA VAL A 486 -23.06 -5.56 0.62
C VAL A 486 -22.17 -6.78 0.72
N ARG A 487 -20.85 -6.61 0.46
CA ARG A 487 -19.84 -7.66 0.52
C ARG A 487 -18.81 -7.37 1.60
N ASP A 488 -18.63 -8.30 2.54
CA ASP A 488 -17.55 -8.29 3.51
C ASP A 488 -16.23 -8.70 2.80
N LEU A 489 -15.29 -7.78 2.72
CA LEU A 489 -14.05 -7.98 1.96
C LEU A 489 -13.06 -8.89 2.67
N TRP A 490 -12.97 -8.82 4.00
CA TRP A 490 -12.07 -9.68 4.73
C TRP A 490 -12.48 -11.15 4.64
N ARG A 491 -13.78 -11.42 4.65
CA ARG A 491 -14.34 -12.79 4.53
C ARG A 491 -14.67 -13.16 3.11
N GLN A 492 -14.53 -12.22 2.15
CA GLN A 492 -14.86 -12.41 0.72
C GLN A 492 -16.27 -12.97 0.51
N LYS A 493 -17.25 -12.44 1.26
CA LYS A 493 -18.61 -12.98 1.30
C LYS A 493 -19.67 -11.89 1.12
N ASP A 494 -20.64 -12.13 0.25
CA ASP A 494 -21.85 -11.30 0.18
C ASP A 494 -22.68 -11.51 1.43
N ILE A 495 -23.04 -10.40 2.10
CA ILE A 495 -23.81 -10.41 3.35
C ILE A 495 -25.32 -10.45 3.03
N GLY A 496 -25.75 -9.68 2.04
CA GLY A 496 -27.13 -9.57 1.64
C GLY A 496 -27.41 -8.31 0.83
N ILE A 497 -28.70 -8.06 0.55
CA ILE A 497 -29.18 -6.83 -0.07
C ILE A 497 -29.75 -5.94 1.02
N PHE A 498 -29.35 -4.67 1.01
CA PHE A 498 -29.78 -3.66 1.96
C PHE A 498 -30.31 -2.44 1.19
N ASP A 499 -31.35 -1.82 1.77
CA ASP A 499 -31.95 -0.59 1.27
C ASP A 499 -31.70 0.52 2.31
N HIS A 500 -31.29 1.69 1.90
CA HIS A 500 -31.09 2.88 2.73
C HIS A 500 -29.84 2.90 3.63
N GLU A 501 -29.48 1.78 4.29
CA GLU A 501 -28.32 1.74 5.21
C GLU A 501 -27.84 0.30 5.45
N PHE A 502 -26.60 0.19 5.95
CA PHE A 502 -26.03 -1.05 6.46
C PHE A 502 -25.39 -0.79 7.83
N THR A 503 -25.75 -1.60 8.82
CA THR A 503 -25.22 -1.53 10.18
C THR A 503 -24.47 -2.80 10.55
N ALA A 504 -23.26 -2.66 11.11
CA ALA A 504 -22.48 -3.77 11.63
C ALA A 504 -22.07 -3.54 13.09
N LEU A 505 -21.96 -4.63 13.87
CA LEU A 505 -21.30 -4.59 15.17
C LEU A 505 -19.79 -4.61 14.98
N VAL A 506 -19.13 -3.54 15.41
CA VAL A 506 -17.68 -3.36 15.31
C VAL A 506 -17.06 -3.46 16.68
N ARG A 507 -16.00 -4.24 16.81
CA ARG A 507 -15.26 -4.46 18.05
C ARG A 507 -14.36 -3.28 18.37
N ARG A 508 -13.91 -3.20 19.62
CA ARG A 508 -12.90 -2.24 20.06
C ARG A 508 -11.71 -2.24 19.11
N HIS A 509 -11.32 -1.05 18.64
CA HIS A 509 -10.23 -0.81 17.69
C HIS A 509 -10.37 -1.54 16.35
N GLY A 510 -11.54 -2.14 16.09
CA GLY A 510 -11.80 -2.96 14.93
C GLY A 510 -12.42 -2.19 13.75
N VAL A 511 -12.63 -2.94 12.68
CA VAL A 511 -13.23 -2.49 11.43
C VAL A 511 -14.11 -3.57 10.81
N VAL A 512 -15.20 -3.16 10.16
CA VAL A 512 -15.91 -3.96 9.16
C VAL A 512 -15.73 -3.26 7.82
N LEU A 513 -15.08 -3.94 6.87
CA LEU A 513 -14.70 -3.40 5.57
C LEU A 513 -15.56 -4.01 4.49
N VAL A 514 -16.31 -3.18 3.76
CA VAL A 514 -17.28 -3.64 2.77
C VAL A 514 -17.16 -2.92 1.44
N THR A 515 -17.65 -3.59 0.37
CA THR A 515 -18.04 -2.91 -0.86
C THR A 515 -19.54 -3.02 -1.08
N LEU A 516 -20.07 -2.03 -1.79
CA LEU A 516 -21.49 -1.93 -2.14
C LEU A 516 -21.61 -1.89 -3.67
N ARG A 517 -22.43 -2.80 -4.23
CA ARG A 517 -22.80 -2.82 -5.66
C ARG A 517 -24.30 -2.82 -5.83
N PRO A 518 -24.86 -2.12 -6.85
CA PRO A 518 -26.31 -2.14 -7.09
C PRO A 518 -26.83 -3.58 -7.23
N ALA A 519 -28.01 -3.86 -6.62
CA ALA A 519 -28.61 -5.18 -6.67
C ALA A 519 -29.13 -5.55 -8.07
N ASP A 520 -29.50 -4.56 -8.89
CA ASP A 520 -30.16 -4.75 -10.18
C ASP A 520 -29.21 -4.78 -11.39
N THR A 521 -27.92 -4.78 -11.22
CA THR A 521 -27.00 -4.97 -12.35
C THR A 521 -27.07 -6.42 -12.83
N LYS A 522 -28.00 -6.69 -13.76
CA LYS A 522 -27.85 -7.82 -14.69
C LYS A 522 -26.44 -7.71 -15.26
N SER A 523 -25.65 -8.73 -15.03
CA SER A 523 -24.32 -8.88 -15.62
C SER A 523 -24.36 -8.50 -17.11
N ARG A 524 -23.74 -7.37 -17.45
CA ARG A 524 -23.46 -7.03 -18.84
C ARG A 524 -22.19 -7.75 -19.32
#